data_b1479e181c624c135f31997a8982c853
#
_entry.id   b1479e181c624c135f31997a8982c853
#
_cell.length_a   1.000
_cell.length_b   1.000
_cell.length_c   1.000
_cell.angle_alpha   90.00
_cell.angle_beta   90.00
_cell.angle_gamma   90.00
#
_symmetry.space_group_name_H-M   'P 1'
#
loop_
_entity.id
_entity.type
_entity.pdbx_description
1 polymer ?
#
loop_
_entity_poly.entity_id
_entity_poly.type
_entity_poly.pdbx_seq_one_letter_code
_entity_poly.pdbx_strand_id
1 'polypeptide(L)'
;MNKQIRKLAAGLLVLYLALFAALNVVQVGKKQELDAHPQNNRQTIRDFNRMRGPIVTADGVVVARSVPVVDPDSQYRFQREYPTGNLFSNITGYYTYSFGSTQLEKTQNDVLMGDTTQQKVDSVFGGADNTGSVQLTLRADVQQVAGQAIDDFNAAQLANGATETVQGSVVVMDPRTGAVLAMVSLPRFDANQVADHDTKAAEDVLDFLNNYPGKPLLANAYQENYMPGSAFKVVTTGIAMENGVTSLDRNWPSETEWVPPQTNDPIQNHGGKACGGTMTEVFYR
;
A
#
# COMPACT_ATOMS: atom_id res chain seq x y z
N MET A 1 40.20 48.87 33.98
CA MET A 1 40.10 48.07 32.74
C MET A 1 40.38 48.96 31.53
N ASN A 2 41.36 48.60 30.71
CA ASN A 2 41.87 49.39 29.59
C ASN A 2 40.77 49.61 28.54
N LYS A 3 40.61 50.85 28.02
CA LYS A 3 39.61 51.23 27.00
C LYS A 3 39.67 50.29 25.76
N GLN A 4 40.89 49.82 25.44
CA GLN A 4 41.09 48.87 24.30
C GLN A 4 40.51 47.49 24.59
N ILE A 5 40.61 46.97 25.80
CA ILE A 5 40.03 45.67 26.19
C ILE A 5 38.50 45.76 26.15
N ARG A 6 37.88 46.85 26.57
CA ARG A 6 36.43 47.06 26.45
C ARG A 6 35.95 47.06 25.00
N LYS A 7 36.69 47.74 24.11
CA LYS A 7 36.38 47.77 22.65
C LYS A 7 36.49 46.36 22.06
N LEU A 8 37.53 45.62 22.38
CA LEU A 8 37.70 44.24 21.95
C LEU A 8 36.58 43.35 22.45
N ALA A 9 36.25 43.42 23.73
CA ALA A 9 35.18 42.64 24.32
C ALA A 9 33.80 42.96 23.69
N ALA A 10 33.55 44.26 23.42
CA ALA A 10 32.31 44.66 22.72
C ALA A 10 32.25 44.14 21.29
N GLY A 11 33.38 44.19 20.57
CA GLY A 11 33.47 43.62 19.22
C GLY A 11 33.22 42.10 19.16
N LEU A 12 33.82 41.36 20.13
CA LEU A 12 33.59 39.92 20.24
C LEU A 12 32.13 39.61 20.62
N LEU A 13 31.51 40.39 21.50
CA LEU A 13 30.11 40.22 21.85
C LEU A 13 29.18 40.45 20.65
N VAL A 14 29.44 41.46 19.83
CA VAL A 14 28.67 41.73 18.61
C VAL A 14 28.81 40.57 17.61
N LEU A 15 30.04 40.07 17.42
CA LEU A 15 30.25 38.88 16.57
C LEU A 15 29.53 37.63 17.09
N TYR A 16 29.58 37.39 18.40
CA TYR A 16 28.86 36.30 19.02
C TYR A 16 27.33 36.41 18.83
N LEU A 17 26.77 37.60 19.05
CA LEU A 17 25.36 37.86 18.81
C LEU A 17 24.96 37.71 17.35
N ALA A 18 25.80 38.17 16.42
CA ALA A 18 25.57 37.97 15.00
C ALA A 18 25.58 36.47 14.62
N LEU A 19 26.55 35.70 15.13
CA LEU A 19 26.63 34.26 14.92
C LEU A 19 25.39 33.52 15.54
N PHE A 20 25.02 33.92 16.75
CA PHE A 20 23.84 33.35 17.42
C PHE A 20 22.56 33.66 16.62
N ALA A 21 22.39 34.87 16.14
CA ALA A 21 21.25 35.23 15.30
C ALA A 21 21.24 34.43 13.98
N ALA A 22 22.40 34.31 13.32
CA ALA A 22 22.52 33.54 12.07
C ALA A 22 22.19 32.04 12.30
N LEU A 23 22.68 31.46 13.38
CA LEU A 23 22.37 30.06 13.75
C LEU A 23 20.87 29.88 14.02
N ASN A 24 20.21 30.81 14.71
CA ASN A 24 18.77 30.74 14.95
C ASN A 24 17.97 30.86 13.64
N VAL A 25 18.36 31.74 12.73
CA VAL A 25 17.72 31.86 11.41
C VAL A 25 17.83 30.54 10.63
N VAL A 26 19.01 29.90 10.66
CA VAL A 26 19.20 28.62 9.96
C VAL A 26 18.46 27.49 10.66
N GLN A 27 18.57 27.37 11.99
CA GLN A 27 18.03 26.22 12.73
C GLN A 27 16.51 26.27 12.93
N VAL A 28 15.93 27.46 13.03
CA VAL A 28 14.50 27.65 13.26
C VAL A 28 13.80 28.13 12.00
N GLY A 29 14.31 29.18 11.36
CA GLY A 29 13.67 29.83 10.23
C GLY A 29 13.74 28.98 8.95
N LYS A 30 14.86 28.27 8.72
CA LYS A 30 15.05 27.42 7.54
C LYS A 30 14.90 25.92 7.80
N LYS A 31 14.42 25.55 8.98
CA LYS A 31 14.31 24.14 9.38
C LYS A 31 13.52 23.31 8.38
N GLN A 32 12.32 23.77 8.01
CA GLN A 32 11.46 23.03 7.07
C GLN A 32 12.09 22.89 5.67
N GLU A 33 12.74 23.93 5.19
CA GLU A 33 13.43 23.92 3.89
C GLU A 33 14.62 22.96 3.90
N LEU A 34 15.41 22.98 5.00
CA LEU A 34 16.57 22.10 5.16
C LEU A 34 16.18 20.64 5.41
N ASP A 35 15.12 20.41 6.17
CA ASP A 35 14.60 19.06 6.43
C ASP A 35 13.97 18.44 5.16
N ALA A 36 13.37 19.26 4.31
CA ALA A 36 12.79 18.84 3.02
C ALA A 36 13.83 18.72 1.89
N HIS A 37 15.08 19.10 2.13
CA HIS A 37 16.11 19.11 1.08
C HIS A 37 16.45 17.67 0.64
N PRO A 38 16.43 17.32 -0.67
CA PRO A 38 16.63 15.97 -1.19
C PRO A 38 17.94 15.29 -0.73
N GLN A 39 18.98 16.08 -0.41
CA GLN A 39 20.27 15.57 0.06
C GLN A 39 20.38 15.50 1.59
N ASN A 40 19.32 15.82 2.34
CA ASN A 40 19.33 15.78 3.79
C ASN A 40 18.95 14.39 4.32
N ASN A 41 19.90 13.48 4.41
CA ASN A 41 19.70 12.11 4.89
C ASN A 41 19.65 12.00 6.44
N ARG A 42 19.85 13.10 7.18
CA ARG A 42 19.94 13.03 8.66
C ARG A 42 18.64 12.56 9.30
N GLN A 43 17.50 13.03 8.81
CA GLN A 43 16.18 12.61 9.28
C GLN A 43 15.99 11.11 8.98
N THR A 44 16.27 10.71 7.75
CA THR A 44 16.16 9.33 7.30
C THR A 44 17.04 8.38 8.11
N ILE A 45 18.32 8.74 8.35
CA ILE A 45 19.25 7.95 9.19
C ILE A 45 18.71 7.81 10.61
N ARG A 46 18.22 8.89 11.20
CA ARG A 46 17.69 8.88 12.56
C ARG A 46 16.42 8.04 12.65
N ASP A 47 15.51 8.19 11.71
CA ASP A 47 14.22 7.50 11.69
C ASP A 47 14.43 6.01 11.39
N PHE A 48 15.37 5.68 10.50
CA PHE A 48 15.71 4.29 10.20
C PHE A 48 16.35 3.55 11.37
N ASN A 49 17.03 4.27 12.25
CA ASN A 49 17.63 3.73 13.48
C ASN A 49 16.68 3.75 14.70
N ARG A 50 15.41 4.06 14.51
CA ARG A 50 14.35 3.91 15.50
C ARG A 50 13.58 2.63 15.28
N MET A 51 13.15 2.00 16.38
CA MET A 51 12.24 0.87 16.27
C MET A 51 10.94 1.30 15.59
N ARG A 52 10.47 0.49 14.66
CA ARG A 52 9.21 0.73 13.93
C ARG A 52 8.18 -0.32 14.33
N GLY A 53 6.97 0.11 14.66
CA GLY A 53 5.92 -0.76 15.17
C GLY A 53 5.47 -1.83 14.19
N PRO A 54 4.84 -2.90 14.67
CA PRO A 54 4.37 -4.00 13.84
C PRO A 54 3.11 -3.64 13.06
N ILE A 55 2.93 -4.31 11.91
CA ILE A 55 1.67 -4.41 11.19
C ILE A 55 1.15 -5.84 11.41
N VAL A 56 -0.11 -5.98 11.84
CA VAL A 56 -0.69 -7.24 12.29
C VAL A 56 -2.06 -7.44 11.64
N THR A 57 -2.38 -8.65 11.22
CA THR A 57 -3.70 -9.01 10.69
C THR A 57 -4.75 -9.11 11.80
N ALA A 58 -6.04 -9.19 11.41
CA ALA A 58 -7.16 -9.35 12.35
C ALA A 58 -7.07 -10.63 13.18
N ASP A 59 -6.46 -11.68 12.63
CA ASP A 59 -6.22 -12.99 13.26
C ASP A 59 -4.85 -13.08 13.96
N GLY A 60 -4.16 -11.95 14.14
CA GLY A 60 -2.97 -11.82 14.98
C GLY A 60 -1.64 -12.20 14.30
N VAL A 61 -1.62 -12.43 13.00
CA VAL A 61 -0.37 -12.72 12.27
C VAL A 61 0.41 -11.44 12.02
N VAL A 62 1.69 -11.44 12.38
CA VAL A 62 2.60 -10.31 12.13
C VAL A 62 3.02 -10.33 10.66
N VAL A 63 2.69 -9.28 9.92
CA VAL A 63 3.01 -9.14 8.49
C VAL A 63 4.18 -8.20 8.21
N ALA A 64 4.50 -7.33 9.18
CA ALA A 64 5.71 -6.52 9.17
C ALA A 64 6.16 -6.24 10.61
N ARG A 65 7.47 -6.30 10.87
CA ARG A 65 8.06 -6.01 12.17
C ARG A 65 9.49 -5.47 12.02
N SER A 66 9.99 -4.79 13.04
CA SER A 66 11.41 -4.44 13.15
C SER A 66 12.12 -5.37 14.11
N VAL A 67 13.24 -5.89 13.72
CA VAL A 67 14.11 -6.73 14.57
C VAL A 67 15.46 -6.04 14.77
N PRO A 68 16.09 -6.16 15.95
CA PRO A 68 17.42 -5.62 16.18
C PRO A 68 18.46 -6.28 15.25
N VAL A 69 19.35 -5.48 14.69
CA VAL A 69 20.52 -5.97 13.95
C VAL A 69 21.57 -6.42 14.94
N VAL A 70 22.08 -7.64 14.74
CA VAL A 70 23.06 -8.28 15.66
C VAL A 70 24.50 -7.87 15.32
N ASP A 71 24.77 -7.47 14.07
CA ASP A 71 26.08 -7.06 13.61
C ASP A 71 26.55 -5.76 14.29
N PRO A 72 27.60 -5.77 15.13
CA PRO A 72 28.09 -4.60 15.84
C PRO A 72 28.71 -3.54 14.92
N ASP A 73 29.15 -3.92 13.72
CA ASP A 73 29.73 -3.02 12.72
C ASP A 73 28.67 -2.41 11.79
N SER A 74 27.42 -2.83 11.91
CA SER A 74 26.31 -2.26 11.13
C SER A 74 26.01 -0.82 11.55
N GLN A 75 25.85 0.05 10.57
CA GLN A 75 25.34 1.41 10.80
C GLN A 75 23.84 1.44 11.14
N TYR A 76 23.13 0.32 10.98
CA TYR A 76 21.71 0.17 11.22
C TYR A 76 21.45 -0.60 12.52
N ARG A 77 20.48 -0.10 13.32
CA ARG A 77 20.08 -0.73 14.57
C ARG A 77 18.98 -1.75 14.40
N PHE A 78 18.13 -1.56 13.41
CA PHE A 78 16.95 -2.38 13.17
C PHE A 78 16.87 -2.78 11.70
N GLN A 79 16.41 -4.00 11.46
CA GLN A 79 16.00 -4.52 10.16
C GLN A 79 14.49 -4.61 10.10
N ARG A 80 13.88 -4.11 9.03
CA ARG A 80 12.46 -4.31 8.75
C ARG A 80 12.26 -5.66 8.09
N GLU A 81 11.45 -6.51 8.70
CA GLU A 81 11.14 -7.85 8.22
C GLU A 81 9.66 -7.98 7.85
N TYR A 82 9.41 -8.77 6.82
CA TYR A 82 8.09 -9.16 6.34
C TYR A 82 7.95 -10.68 6.42
N PRO A 83 7.55 -11.24 7.61
CA PRO A 83 7.58 -12.68 7.87
C PRO A 83 6.68 -13.51 6.94
N THR A 84 5.68 -12.90 6.32
CA THR A 84 4.76 -13.53 5.37
C THR A 84 5.26 -13.51 3.92
N GLY A 85 6.50 -13.09 3.68
CA GLY A 85 7.09 -13.01 2.35
C GLY A 85 6.31 -12.10 1.41
N ASN A 86 5.93 -12.62 0.26
CA ASN A 86 5.23 -11.86 -0.78
C ASN A 86 3.71 -11.74 -0.60
N LEU A 87 3.11 -12.42 0.42
CA LEU A 87 1.66 -12.55 0.53
C LEU A 87 0.95 -11.23 0.79
N PHE A 88 1.59 -10.29 1.50
CA PHE A 88 1.04 -8.99 1.85
C PHE A 88 1.81 -7.82 1.23
N SER A 89 2.80 -8.06 0.39
CA SER A 89 3.72 -7.03 -0.11
C SER A 89 3.02 -5.84 -0.80
N ASN A 90 1.98 -6.10 -1.59
CA ASN A 90 1.20 -5.06 -2.26
C ASN A 90 0.32 -4.24 -1.30
N ILE A 91 0.19 -4.67 -0.04
CA ILE A 91 -0.58 -3.99 1.02
C ILE A 91 0.37 -3.28 1.97
N THR A 92 1.36 -3.99 2.52
CA THR A 92 2.34 -3.42 3.43
C THR A 92 3.23 -2.43 2.70
N GLY A 93 3.59 -2.72 1.45
CA GLY A 93 4.69 -2.08 0.76
C GLY A 93 6.02 -2.53 1.35
N TYR A 94 7.01 -1.67 1.24
CA TYR A 94 8.33 -1.83 1.82
C TYR A 94 8.77 -0.57 2.56
N TYR A 95 9.74 -0.73 3.45
CA TYR A 95 10.43 0.34 4.16
C TYR A 95 11.93 0.11 4.04
N THR A 96 12.64 1.03 3.38
CA THR A 96 14.08 0.93 3.10
C THR A 96 14.76 2.26 3.30
N TYR A 97 16.04 2.22 3.65
CA TYR A 97 16.87 3.40 3.89
C TYR A 97 17.00 4.29 2.65
N SER A 98 17.32 3.68 1.50
CA SER A 98 17.69 4.43 0.29
C SER A 98 16.49 4.85 -0.54
N PHE A 99 15.38 4.09 -0.51
CA PHE A 99 14.24 4.27 -1.41
C PHE A 99 12.95 4.65 -0.68
N GLY A 100 13.04 4.84 0.65
CA GLY A 100 11.91 5.30 1.48
C GLY A 100 10.88 4.20 1.74
N SER A 101 9.61 4.54 1.69
CA SER A 101 8.51 3.63 2.02
C SER A 101 7.34 3.77 1.04
N THR A 102 6.57 2.69 0.92
CA THR A 102 5.38 2.62 0.05
C THR A 102 4.16 2.09 0.82
N GLN A 103 2.99 2.13 0.22
CA GLN A 103 1.73 1.57 0.70
C GLN A 103 1.47 1.91 2.20
N LEU A 104 1.15 0.91 3.06
CA LEU A 104 0.89 1.11 4.48
C LEU A 104 2.13 1.58 5.25
N GLU A 105 3.31 1.12 4.87
CA GLU A 105 4.56 1.62 5.45
C GLU A 105 4.69 3.14 5.30
N LYS A 106 4.20 3.70 4.22
CA LYS A 106 4.18 5.15 3.97
C LYS A 106 2.98 5.82 4.63
N THR A 107 1.77 5.31 4.40
CA THR A 107 0.53 5.99 4.82
C THR A 107 0.32 5.94 6.33
N GLN A 108 0.87 4.93 7.02
CA GLN A 108 0.81 4.77 8.47
C GLN A 108 2.15 5.09 9.16
N ASN A 109 3.02 5.83 8.48
CA ASN A 109 4.35 6.13 8.98
C ASN A 109 4.34 6.73 10.39
N ASP A 110 3.50 7.75 10.62
CA ASP A 110 3.46 8.47 11.90
C ASP A 110 3.00 7.58 13.07
N VAL A 111 2.09 6.65 12.81
CA VAL A 111 1.66 5.64 13.79
C VAL A 111 2.80 4.69 14.09
N LEU A 112 3.39 4.10 13.03
CA LEU A 112 4.44 3.09 13.15
C LEU A 112 5.72 3.63 13.79
N MET A 113 6.02 4.92 13.61
CA MET A 113 7.19 5.59 14.20
C MET A 113 6.93 6.19 15.59
N GLY A 114 5.69 6.16 16.07
CA GLY A 114 5.34 6.80 17.34
C GLY A 114 5.33 8.34 17.27
N ASP A 115 5.08 8.89 16.09
CA ASP A 115 5.15 10.34 15.84
C ASP A 115 3.78 11.03 15.86
N THR A 116 2.70 10.34 16.19
CA THR A 116 1.39 10.96 16.38
C THR A 116 1.39 11.92 17.56
N THR A 117 0.53 12.94 17.53
CA THR A 117 0.44 13.93 18.62
C THR A 117 0.19 13.25 19.97
N GLN A 118 -0.67 12.24 20.04
CA GLN A 118 -0.96 11.48 21.26
C GLN A 118 0.29 10.76 21.76
N GLN A 119 0.98 10.02 20.89
CA GLN A 119 2.20 9.29 21.25
C GLN A 119 3.33 10.24 21.73
N LYS A 120 3.46 11.42 21.11
CA LYS A 120 4.42 12.45 21.57
C LYS A 120 4.08 12.98 22.95
N VAL A 121 2.81 13.20 23.26
CA VAL A 121 2.37 13.61 24.60
C VAL A 121 2.67 12.51 25.62
N ASP A 122 2.32 11.25 25.31
CA ASP A 122 2.54 10.11 26.19
C ASP A 122 4.04 9.89 26.47
N SER A 123 4.91 10.12 25.49
CA SER A 123 6.37 9.99 25.66
C SER A 123 6.96 11.03 26.61
N VAL A 124 6.39 12.23 26.67
CA VAL A 124 6.81 13.30 27.61
C VAL A 124 6.46 12.93 29.05
N PHE A 125 5.39 12.15 29.27
CA PHE A 125 4.94 11.72 30.58
C PHE A 125 5.50 10.37 31.03
N GLY A 126 6.53 9.84 30.37
CA GLY A 126 7.31 8.68 30.83
C GLY A 126 6.90 7.33 30.27
N GLY A 127 6.20 7.32 29.15
CA GLY A 127 5.97 6.09 28.37
C GLY A 127 7.25 5.65 27.66
N ALA A 128 7.68 4.41 27.87
CA ALA A 128 8.74 3.76 27.11
C ALA A 128 8.29 3.57 25.66
N ASP A 129 9.26 3.39 24.75
CA ASP A 129 9.12 3.16 23.29
C ASP A 129 7.68 3.09 22.74
N ASN A 130 7.14 4.26 22.38
CA ASN A 130 5.74 4.43 21.98
C ASN A 130 5.52 4.19 20.48
N THR A 131 6.14 3.15 19.92
CA THR A 131 5.79 2.74 18.55
C THR A 131 4.36 2.20 18.56
N GLY A 132 3.52 2.74 17.67
CA GLY A 132 2.17 2.24 17.49
C GLY A 132 2.16 0.97 16.64
N SER A 133 1.14 0.15 16.82
CA SER A 133 0.87 -0.98 15.91
C SER A 133 -0.28 -0.63 14.96
N VAL A 134 -0.21 -1.15 13.74
CA VAL A 134 -1.31 -1.07 12.77
C VAL A 134 -1.99 -2.43 12.70
N GLN A 135 -3.26 -2.50 13.10
CA GLN A 135 -4.06 -3.70 12.95
C GLN A 135 -4.93 -3.60 11.70
N LEU A 136 -4.82 -4.62 10.84
CA LEU A 136 -5.58 -4.75 9.60
C LEU A 136 -6.91 -5.46 9.85
N THR A 137 -7.87 -5.23 8.98
CA THR A 137 -9.09 -6.07 8.91
C THR A 137 -8.83 -7.38 8.15
N LEU A 138 -7.73 -7.45 7.40
CA LEU A 138 -7.31 -8.64 6.66
C LEU A 138 -7.03 -9.80 7.61
N ARG A 139 -7.40 -10.99 7.17
CA ARG A 139 -7.13 -12.26 7.83
C ARG A 139 -6.08 -13.03 7.03
N ALA A 140 -5.06 -13.51 7.71
CA ALA A 140 -3.96 -14.22 7.04
C ALA A 140 -4.41 -15.54 6.41
N ASP A 141 -5.32 -16.27 7.08
CA ASP A 141 -5.90 -17.49 6.55
C ASP A 141 -6.70 -17.26 5.25
N VAL A 142 -7.55 -16.22 5.21
CA VAL A 142 -8.34 -15.86 4.02
C VAL A 142 -7.46 -15.35 2.90
N GLN A 143 -6.46 -14.51 3.24
CA GLN A 143 -5.46 -13.99 2.29
C GLN A 143 -4.68 -15.12 1.63
N GLN A 144 -4.27 -16.12 2.40
CA GLN A 144 -3.53 -17.29 1.90
C GLN A 144 -4.38 -18.10 0.94
N VAL A 145 -5.63 -18.40 1.29
CA VAL A 145 -6.55 -19.16 0.42
C VAL A 145 -6.80 -18.40 -0.88
N ALA A 146 -7.05 -17.07 -0.80
CA ALA A 146 -7.25 -16.24 -1.98
C ALA A 146 -6.01 -16.20 -2.87
N GLY A 147 -4.82 -16.09 -2.27
CA GLY A 147 -3.54 -16.13 -2.98
C GLY A 147 -3.30 -17.47 -3.66
N GLN A 148 -3.53 -18.57 -2.94
CA GLN A 148 -3.35 -19.93 -3.46
C GLN A 148 -4.31 -20.22 -4.62
N ALA A 149 -5.57 -19.81 -4.52
CA ALA A 149 -6.56 -20.05 -5.57
C ALA A 149 -6.15 -19.43 -6.92
N ILE A 150 -5.55 -18.25 -6.91
CA ILE A 150 -5.11 -17.61 -8.14
C ILE A 150 -3.77 -18.20 -8.66
N ASP A 151 -2.90 -18.66 -7.76
CA ASP A 151 -1.68 -19.38 -8.12
C ASP A 151 -2.01 -20.73 -8.76
N ASP A 152 -2.95 -21.47 -8.20
CA ASP A 152 -3.44 -22.75 -8.75
C ASP A 152 -4.11 -22.57 -10.11
N PHE A 153 -4.89 -21.48 -10.27
CA PHE A 153 -5.48 -21.13 -11.57
C PHE A 153 -4.39 -20.86 -12.62
N ASN A 154 -3.38 -20.06 -12.28
CA ASN A 154 -2.25 -19.78 -13.17
C ASN A 154 -1.47 -21.05 -13.53
N ALA A 155 -1.22 -21.92 -12.55
CA ALA A 155 -0.55 -23.20 -12.80
C ALA A 155 -1.36 -24.10 -13.74
N ALA A 156 -2.69 -24.16 -13.57
CA ALA A 156 -3.56 -24.90 -14.47
C ALA A 156 -3.58 -24.31 -15.90
N GLN A 157 -3.59 -23.00 -16.04
CA GLN A 157 -3.54 -22.33 -17.35
C GLN A 157 -2.23 -22.64 -18.10
N LEU A 158 -1.09 -22.55 -17.41
CA LEU A 158 0.21 -22.90 -17.98
C LEU A 158 0.28 -24.38 -18.38
N ALA A 159 -0.26 -25.29 -17.55
CA ALA A 159 -0.34 -26.71 -17.87
C ALA A 159 -1.22 -27.00 -19.10
N ASN A 160 -2.21 -26.14 -19.38
CA ASN A 160 -3.07 -26.21 -20.56
C ASN A 160 -2.52 -25.44 -21.77
N GLY A 161 -1.27 -25.01 -21.73
CA GLY A 161 -0.56 -24.38 -22.86
C GLY A 161 -0.66 -22.86 -22.94
N ALA A 162 -1.13 -22.18 -21.89
CA ALA A 162 -1.03 -20.73 -21.82
C ALA A 162 0.45 -20.30 -21.74
N THR A 163 0.80 -19.22 -22.43
CA THR A 163 2.16 -18.68 -22.45
C THR A 163 2.41 -17.63 -21.39
N GLU A 164 1.33 -17.13 -20.77
CA GLU A 164 1.39 -16.05 -19.77
C GLU A 164 0.49 -16.39 -18.59
N THR A 165 0.87 -15.89 -17.42
CA THR A 165 0.04 -15.95 -16.22
C THR A 165 -0.97 -14.80 -16.20
N VAL A 166 -2.14 -15.06 -15.65
CA VAL A 166 -3.16 -14.03 -15.44
C VAL A 166 -2.65 -13.02 -14.40
N GLN A 167 -2.70 -11.75 -14.77
CA GLN A 167 -2.51 -10.63 -13.87
C GLN A 167 -3.88 -10.17 -13.37
N GLY A 168 -3.94 -9.74 -12.13
CA GLY A 168 -5.21 -9.28 -11.57
C GLY A 168 -5.21 -9.24 -10.05
N SER A 169 -6.39 -9.23 -9.50
CA SER A 169 -6.58 -9.14 -8.05
C SER A 169 -7.77 -9.93 -7.56
N VAL A 170 -7.72 -10.31 -6.27
CA VAL A 170 -8.83 -10.88 -5.53
C VAL A 170 -9.08 -10.01 -4.31
N VAL A 171 -10.32 -9.57 -4.12
CA VAL A 171 -10.76 -8.83 -2.93
C VAL A 171 -11.92 -9.58 -2.29
N VAL A 172 -11.78 -9.91 -1.02
CA VAL A 172 -12.83 -10.54 -0.20
C VAL A 172 -13.26 -9.55 0.86
N MET A 173 -14.55 -9.23 0.90
CA MET A 173 -15.10 -8.23 1.81
C MET A 173 -16.35 -8.77 2.52
N ASP A 174 -16.50 -8.47 3.81
CA ASP A 174 -17.76 -8.66 4.51
C ASP A 174 -18.73 -7.53 4.15
N PRO A 175 -19.83 -7.80 3.44
CA PRO A 175 -20.75 -6.76 2.99
C PRO A 175 -21.53 -6.10 4.13
N ARG A 176 -21.59 -6.70 5.32
CA ARG A 176 -22.30 -6.15 6.47
C ARG A 176 -21.51 -5.10 7.22
N THR A 177 -20.19 -5.25 7.24
CA THR A 177 -19.28 -4.38 8.01
C THR A 177 -18.43 -3.49 7.12
N GLY A 178 -18.27 -3.86 5.84
CA GLY A 178 -17.32 -3.24 4.92
C GLY A 178 -15.87 -3.67 5.16
N ALA A 179 -15.62 -4.60 6.10
CA ALA A 179 -14.27 -5.06 6.38
C ALA A 179 -13.70 -5.87 5.21
N VAL A 180 -12.52 -5.48 4.74
CA VAL A 180 -11.77 -6.24 3.74
C VAL A 180 -11.04 -7.37 4.46
N LEU A 181 -11.36 -8.62 4.11
CA LEU A 181 -10.83 -9.84 4.74
C LEU A 181 -9.61 -10.38 3.99
N ALA A 182 -9.56 -10.21 2.67
CA ALA A 182 -8.40 -10.48 1.84
C ALA A 182 -8.31 -9.48 0.69
N MET A 183 -7.07 -9.18 0.28
CA MET A 183 -6.76 -8.30 -0.85
C MET A 183 -5.46 -8.78 -1.48
N VAL A 184 -5.57 -9.54 -2.56
CA VAL A 184 -4.43 -10.10 -3.29
C VAL A 184 -4.25 -9.37 -4.59
N SER A 185 -3.04 -8.98 -4.91
CA SER A 185 -2.65 -8.44 -6.22
C SER A 185 -1.59 -9.33 -6.85
N LEU A 186 -1.62 -9.48 -8.17
CA LEU A 186 -0.61 -10.22 -8.94
C LEU A 186 -0.05 -9.36 -10.07
N PRO A 187 1.24 -9.48 -10.33
CA PRO A 187 2.23 -10.30 -9.64
C PRO A 187 2.60 -9.74 -8.27
N ARG A 188 3.13 -10.59 -7.40
CA ARG A 188 3.62 -10.23 -6.06
C ARG A 188 5.13 -10.06 -6.09
N PHE A 189 5.69 -9.38 -5.09
CA PHE A 189 7.12 -9.26 -4.86
C PHE A 189 7.46 -9.55 -3.39
N ASP A 190 8.70 -9.91 -3.10
CA ASP A 190 9.14 -10.07 -1.71
C ASP A 190 9.71 -8.74 -1.19
N ALA A 191 8.99 -8.12 -0.25
CA ALA A 191 9.40 -6.85 0.35
C ALA A 191 10.71 -6.96 1.16
N ASN A 192 11.09 -8.16 1.63
CA ASN A 192 12.36 -8.35 2.33
C ASN A 192 13.56 -8.06 1.42
N GLN A 193 13.48 -8.43 0.13
CA GLN A 193 14.57 -8.18 -0.81
C GLN A 193 14.81 -6.68 -1.06
N VAL A 194 13.74 -5.87 -0.97
CA VAL A 194 13.83 -4.40 -1.12
C VAL A 194 14.25 -3.74 0.19
N ALA A 195 13.88 -4.33 1.33
CA ALA A 195 14.22 -3.82 2.66
C ALA A 195 15.61 -4.22 3.13
N ASP A 196 16.39 -4.92 2.31
CA ASP A 196 17.77 -5.32 2.62
C ASP A 196 18.65 -4.08 2.87
N HIS A 197 19.59 -4.21 3.81
CA HIS A 197 20.57 -3.16 4.12
C HIS A 197 21.69 -3.06 3.07
N ASP A 198 21.87 -4.07 2.23
CA ASP A 198 22.68 -3.95 1.02
C ASP A 198 21.94 -3.09 0.00
N THR A 199 22.30 -1.79 -0.02
CA THR A 199 21.70 -0.80 -0.90
C THR A 199 21.80 -1.20 -2.37
N LYS A 200 22.90 -1.84 -2.78
CA LYS A 200 23.08 -2.23 -4.18
C LYS A 200 22.17 -3.40 -4.54
N ALA A 201 22.05 -4.40 -3.68
CA ALA A 201 21.13 -5.51 -3.86
C ALA A 201 19.68 -5.03 -3.92
N ALA A 202 19.27 -4.14 -3.00
CA ALA A 202 17.93 -3.54 -2.98
C ALA A 202 17.63 -2.71 -4.25
N GLU A 203 18.62 -1.95 -4.75
CA GLU A 203 18.51 -1.18 -6.01
C GLU A 203 18.29 -2.10 -7.21
N ASP A 204 19.11 -3.15 -7.34
CA ASP A 204 19.00 -4.10 -8.44
C ASP A 204 17.63 -4.81 -8.45
N VAL A 205 17.11 -5.16 -7.27
CA VAL A 205 15.75 -5.72 -7.12
C VAL A 205 14.69 -4.70 -7.53
N LEU A 206 14.78 -3.45 -7.07
CA LEU A 206 13.81 -2.40 -7.44
C LEU A 206 13.84 -2.09 -8.93
N ASP A 207 15.02 -2.04 -9.53
CA ASP A 207 15.16 -1.85 -10.97
C ASP A 207 14.53 -3.01 -11.75
N PHE A 208 14.73 -4.24 -11.32
CA PHE A 208 14.04 -5.41 -11.88
C PHE A 208 12.52 -5.28 -11.76
N LEU A 209 11.99 -4.97 -10.56
CA LEU A 209 10.57 -4.85 -10.30
C LEU A 209 9.91 -3.69 -11.08
N ASN A 210 10.60 -2.57 -11.23
CA ASN A 210 10.12 -1.42 -12.00
C ASN A 210 10.03 -1.69 -13.50
N ASN A 211 10.95 -2.51 -14.03
CA ASN A 211 11.01 -2.88 -15.44
C ASN A 211 10.22 -4.16 -15.76
N TYR A 212 9.69 -4.84 -14.76
CA TYR A 212 8.90 -6.06 -14.97
C TYR A 212 7.55 -5.75 -15.62
N PRO A 213 7.20 -6.39 -16.75
CA PRO A 213 5.99 -6.06 -17.52
C PRO A 213 4.69 -6.15 -16.71
N GLY A 214 4.64 -7.04 -15.71
CA GLY A 214 3.49 -7.24 -14.83
C GLY A 214 3.35 -6.19 -13.72
N LYS A 215 4.27 -5.21 -13.61
CA LYS A 215 4.24 -4.12 -12.62
C LYS A 215 3.97 -4.59 -11.19
N PRO A 216 4.80 -5.45 -10.59
CA PRO A 216 4.55 -6.04 -9.27
C PRO A 216 4.47 -5.01 -8.13
N LEU A 217 5.02 -3.81 -8.31
CA LEU A 217 4.93 -2.71 -7.34
C LEU A 217 3.57 -1.99 -7.35
N LEU A 218 2.74 -2.23 -8.38
CA LEU A 218 1.39 -1.70 -8.48
C LEU A 218 0.43 -2.63 -7.74
N ALA A 219 -0.31 -2.09 -6.77
CA ALA A 219 -1.33 -2.85 -6.06
C ALA A 219 -2.61 -2.91 -6.90
N ASN A 220 -2.71 -3.88 -7.78
CA ASN A 220 -3.80 -4.03 -8.75
C ASN A 220 -5.19 -4.03 -8.11
N ALA A 221 -5.29 -4.48 -6.85
CA ALA A 221 -6.56 -4.54 -6.14
C ALA A 221 -7.22 -3.16 -5.89
N TYR A 222 -6.44 -2.07 -5.88
CA TYR A 222 -6.96 -0.73 -5.60
C TYR A 222 -6.28 0.40 -6.39
N GLN A 223 -5.25 0.12 -7.17
CA GLN A 223 -4.54 1.11 -7.98
C GLN A 223 -4.75 0.91 -9.48
N GLU A 224 -5.37 -0.20 -9.90
CA GLU A 224 -5.66 -0.48 -11.31
C GLU A 224 -7.18 -0.45 -11.55
N ASN A 225 -7.56 -0.05 -12.76
CA ASN A 225 -8.96 -0.03 -13.20
C ASN A 225 -9.19 -1.13 -14.22
N TYR A 226 -10.23 -1.93 -13.99
CA TYR A 226 -10.65 -3.00 -14.88
C TYR A 226 -11.99 -2.72 -15.51
N MET A 227 -12.18 -3.13 -16.75
CA MET A 227 -13.51 -3.11 -17.37
C MET A 227 -14.39 -4.15 -16.67
N PRO A 228 -15.55 -3.75 -16.13
CA PRO A 228 -16.37 -4.65 -15.32
C PRO A 228 -17.02 -5.77 -16.13
N GLY A 229 -17.14 -5.60 -17.46
CA GLY A 229 -17.78 -6.57 -18.32
C GLY A 229 -19.19 -6.95 -17.83
N SER A 230 -19.52 -8.24 -17.92
CA SER A 230 -20.82 -8.77 -17.49
C SER A 230 -21.12 -8.63 -16.00
N ALA A 231 -20.11 -8.43 -15.14
CA ALA A 231 -20.35 -8.16 -13.73
C ALA A 231 -21.14 -6.87 -13.50
N PHE A 232 -21.05 -5.91 -14.41
CA PHE A 232 -21.81 -4.66 -14.34
C PHE A 232 -23.33 -4.87 -14.56
N LYS A 233 -23.75 -5.99 -15.12
CA LYS A 233 -25.18 -6.32 -15.28
C LYS A 233 -25.93 -6.35 -13.95
N VAL A 234 -25.27 -6.75 -12.86
CA VAL A 234 -25.85 -6.74 -11.50
C VAL A 234 -26.23 -5.31 -11.12
N VAL A 235 -25.32 -4.36 -11.32
CA VAL A 235 -25.54 -2.93 -11.03
C VAL A 235 -26.64 -2.36 -11.92
N THR A 236 -26.58 -2.62 -13.23
CA THR A 236 -27.58 -2.15 -14.20
C THR A 236 -29.00 -2.68 -13.86
N THR A 237 -29.10 -3.94 -13.46
CA THR A 237 -30.37 -4.53 -13.05
C THR A 237 -30.90 -3.91 -11.76
N GLY A 238 -30.02 -3.68 -10.76
CA GLY A 238 -30.40 -2.99 -9.52
C GLY A 238 -30.96 -1.60 -9.80
N ILE A 239 -30.28 -0.82 -10.65
CA ILE A 239 -30.76 0.51 -11.09
C ILE A 239 -32.10 0.41 -11.80
N ALA A 240 -32.29 -0.55 -12.69
CA ALA A 240 -33.54 -0.75 -13.42
C ALA A 240 -34.73 -1.10 -12.48
N MET A 241 -34.44 -1.91 -11.45
CA MET A 241 -35.44 -2.27 -10.42
C MET A 241 -35.81 -1.05 -9.54
N GLU A 242 -34.80 -0.30 -9.08
CA GLU A 242 -35.00 0.89 -8.26
C GLU A 242 -35.83 1.96 -8.97
N ASN A 243 -35.63 2.10 -10.29
CA ASN A 243 -36.41 3.04 -11.12
C ASN A 243 -37.74 2.44 -11.64
N GLY A 244 -38.15 1.27 -11.19
CA GLY A 244 -39.43 0.65 -11.58
C GLY A 244 -39.48 0.17 -13.04
N VAL A 245 -38.33 0.11 -13.73
CA VAL A 245 -38.24 -0.35 -15.13
C VAL A 245 -38.44 -1.86 -15.23
N THR A 246 -38.03 -2.60 -14.22
CA THR A 246 -38.20 -4.06 -14.15
C THR A 246 -38.46 -4.52 -12.71
N SER A 247 -38.84 -5.79 -12.56
CA SER A 247 -38.95 -6.49 -11.27
C SER A 247 -38.43 -7.90 -11.42
N LEU A 248 -38.18 -8.59 -10.30
CA LEU A 248 -37.68 -9.99 -10.31
C LEU A 248 -38.61 -10.95 -11.07
N ASP A 249 -39.93 -10.70 -11.01
CA ASP A 249 -40.96 -11.56 -11.61
C ASP A 249 -41.32 -11.16 -13.04
N ARG A 250 -40.77 -10.04 -13.54
CA ARG A 250 -41.03 -9.63 -14.92
C ARG A 250 -40.45 -10.66 -15.89
N ASN A 251 -41.28 -11.16 -16.79
CA ASN A 251 -40.91 -12.11 -17.80
C ASN A 251 -40.41 -11.40 -19.09
N TRP A 252 -39.25 -11.80 -19.56
CA TRP A 252 -38.61 -11.29 -20.76
C TRP A 252 -38.69 -12.30 -21.89
N PRO A 253 -38.93 -11.87 -23.16
CA PRO A 253 -38.93 -12.77 -24.29
C PRO A 253 -37.56 -13.49 -24.44
N SER A 254 -37.60 -14.72 -24.93
CA SER A 254 -36.36 -15.49 -25.20
C SER A 254 -35.83 -15.06 -26.57
N GLU A 255 -34.73 -14.34 -26.55
CA GLU A 255 -34.10 -13.79 -27.77
C GLU A 255 -32.62 -14.17 -27.82
N THR A 256 -32.07 -14.26 -29.02
CA THR A 256 -30.64 -14.51 -29.25
C THR A 256 -29.84 -13.22 -29.39
N GLU A 257 -30.51 -12.16 -29.78
CA GLU A 257 -29.92 -10.83 -30.00
C GLU A 257 -30.95 -9.72 -29.71
N TRP A 258 -30.47 -8.55 -29.48
CA TRP A 258 -31.26 -7.34 -29.31
C TRP A 258 -30.66 -6.19 -30.12
N VAL A 259 -31.48 -5.51 -30.89
CA VAL A 259 -31.07 -4.31 -31.63
C VAL A 259 -31.40 -3.08 -30.79
N PRO A 260 -30.38 -2.33 -30.28
CA PRO A 260 -30.65 -1.11 -29.53
C PRO A 260 -31.36 -0.04 -30.39
N PRO A 261 -32.19 0.81 -29.79
CA PRO A 261 -32.79 1.96 -30.50
C PRO A 261 -31.71 2.83 -31.15
N GLN A 262 -31.98 3.33 -32.37
CA GLN A 262 -31.08 4.21 -33.14
C GLN A 262 -29.78 3.57 -33.65
N THR A 263 -29.69 2.25 -33.68
CA THR A 263 -28.59 1.49 -34.28
C THR A 263 -29.14 0.32 -35.10
N ASN A 264 -28.34 -0.16 -36.05
CA ASN A 264 -28.63 -1.39 -36.82
C ASN A 264 -27.73 -2.55 -36.37
N ASP A 265 -26.87 -2.32 -35.38
CA ASP A 265 -25.91 -3.32 -34.92
C ASP A 265 -26.51 -4.14 -33.77
N PRO A 266 -26.77 -5.43 -33.94
CA PRO A 266 -27.34 -6.26 -32.88
C PRO A 266 -26.30 -6.57 -31.80
N ILE A 267 -26.74 -6.53 -30.56
CA ILE A 267 -26.01 -7.07 -29.40
C ILE A 267 -26.43 -8.53 -29.26
N GLN A 268 -25.49 -9.44 -29.47
CA GLN A 268 -25.74 -10.88 -29.40
C GLN A 268 -25.45 -11.45 -28.00
N ASN A 269 -26.20 -12.45 -27.61
CA ASN A 269 -25.87 -13.24 -26.42
C ASN A 269 -24.63 -14.10 -26.68
N HIS A 270 -23.86 -14.34 -25.60
CA HIS A 270 -22.65 -15.15 -25.69
C HIS A 270 -22.93 -16.52 -26.30
N GLY A 271 -22.18 -16.86 -27.35
CA GLY A 271 -22.34 -18.14 -28.07
C GLY A 271 -23.65 -18.26 -28.83
N GLY A 272 -24.38 -17.17 -29.15
CA GLY A 272 -25.62 -17.18 -29.90
C GLY A 272 -26.80 -17.90 -29.19
N LYS A 273 -26.72 -18.07 -27.87
CA LYS A 273 -27.76 -18.74 -27.08
C LYS A 273 -28.98 -17.84 -26.85
N ALA A 274 -30.17 -18.40 -26.95
CA ALA A 274 -31.37 -17.67 -26.55
C ALA A 274 -31.43 -17.50 -25.03
N CYS A 275 -31.76 -16.30 -24.58
CA CYS A 275 -31.90 -15.96 -23.17
C CYS A 275 -33.24 -15.24 -22.97
N GLY A 276 -34.02 -15.67 -21.97
CA GLY A 276 -35.33 -15.12 -21.61
C GLY A 276 -35.88 -15.83 -20.39
N GLY A 277 -37.07 -15.42 -19.95
CA GLY A 277 -37.70 -15.87 -18.71
C GLY A 277 -37.78 -14.74 -17.68
N THR A 278 -38.03 -15.11 -16.42
CA THR A 278 -38.00 -14.14 -15.31
C THR A 278 -36.58 -13.55 -15.11
N MET A 279 -36.48 -12.40 -14.47
CA MET A 279 -35.19 -11.80 -14.22
C MET A 279 -34.25 -12.74 -13.46
N THR A 280 -34.79 -13.52 -12.51
CA THR A 280 -34.02 -14.54 -11.78
C THR A 280 -33.48 -15.63 -12.72
N GLU A 281 -34.27 -16.11 -13.66
CA GLU A 281 -33.84 -17.11 -14.64
C GLU A 281 -32.80 -16.57 -15.61
N VAL A 282 -32.94 -15.31 -16.06
CA VAL A 282 -31.99 -14.64 -16.92
C VAL A 282 -30.61 -14.50 -16.27
N PHE A 283 -30.57 -14.23 -14.95
CA PHE A 283 -29.32 -14.14 -14.19
C PHE A 283 -28.68 -15.49 -13.89
N TYR A 284 -29.47 -16.55 -13.79
CA TYR A 284 -28.97 -17.91 -13.50
C TYR A 284 -28.34 -18.59 -14.72
N ARG A 285 -28.72 -18.22 -15.93
CA ARG A 285 -28.25 -18.80 -17.19
C ARG A 285 -27.05 -18.08 -17.76
#